data_289f976a27caccc04bd81c8715b2a5f6
#
_entry.id   289f976a27caccc04bd81c8715b2a5f6
#
_cell.length_a   1.000
_cell.length_b   1.000
_cell.length_c   1.000
_cell.angle_alpha   90.00
_cell.angle_beta   90.00
_cell.angle_gamma   90.00
#
_symmetry.space_group_name_H-M   'P 1'
#
loop_
_entity.id
_entity.type
_entity.pdbx_description
1 polymer ?
#
loop_
_entity_poly.entity_id
_entity_poly.type
_entity_poly.pdbx_seq_one_letter_code
_entity_poly.pdbx_strand_id
1 'polypeptide(L)'
;MEFSHPKRTIRLGTMFSGIGAIEYALQRLKLKHRIIFAGDVDANCKKSYFANYDIKEEDWFEDARTFDARKYKGQIDLLVGGAPCQAFSMVGKRLGFEDARGTLFYEFTRVIKETQPKVFIFENVKGLINHDKGRTWMVM
;
A
#
# COMPACT_ATOMS: atom_id res chain seq x y z
N MET A 1 14.66 -13.14 21.08
CA MET A 1 13.33 -12.60 21.45
C MET A 1 12.29 -13.42 20.71
N GLU A 2 11.62 -14.36 21.39
CA GLU A 2 10.50 -15.09 20.81
C GLU A 2 9.30 -14.16 20.79
N PHE A 3 8.90 -13.72 19.59
CA PHE A 3 7.62 -13.05 19.44
C PHE A 3 6.52 -14.10 19.65
N SER A 4 5.71 -13.95 20.68
CA SER A 4 4.50 -14.76 20.82
C SER A 4 3.64 -14.48 19.59
N HIS A 5 3.48 -15.50 18.74
CA HIS A 5 2.68 -15.35 17.52
C HIS A 5 1.25 -14.98 17.90
N PRO A 6 0.69 -13.90 17.33
CA PRO A 6 -0.68 -13.52 17.65
C PRO A 6 -1.62 -14.68 17.29
N LYS A 7 -2.44 -15.10 18.24
CA LYS A 7 -3.49 -16.12 18.00
C LYS A 7 -4.53 -15.65 16.97
N ARG A 8 -4.52 -14.37 16.63
CA ARG A 8 -5.49 -13.73 15.74
C ARG A 8 -4.96 -13.64 14.32
N THR A 9 -5.80 -13.94 13.34
CA THR A 9 -5.51 -13.76 11.93
C THR A 9 -5.53 -12.27 11.60
N ILE A 10 -4.44 -11.74 11.02
CA ILE A 10 -4.31 -10.35 10.56
C ILE A 10 -5.15 -10.17 9.29
N ARG A 11 -6.05 -9.21 9.29
CA ARG A 11 -6.79 -8.80 8.09
C ARG A 11 -5.95 -7.77 7.36
N LEU A 12 -5.38 -8.18 6.23
CA LEU A 12 -4.40 -7.43 5.46
C LEU A 12 -5.05 -6.72 4.27
N GLY A 13 -4.78 -5.43 4.11
CA GLY A 13 -4.97 -4.70 2.86
C GLY A 13 -3.63 -4.26 2.31
N THR A 14 -3.39 -4.45 1.01
CA THR A 14 -2.17 -3.95 0.37
C THR A 14 -2.49 -3.10 -0.85
N MET A 15 -1.69 -2.04 -1.04
CA MET A 15 -1.75 -1.14 -2.18
C MET A 15 -0.38 -1.08 -2.85
N PHE A 16 -0.38 -0.97 -4.17
CA PHE A 16 0.87 -1.06 -4.95
C PHE A 16 1.58 -2.39 -4.64
N SER A 17 0.77 -3.45 -4.66
CA SER A 17 1.10 -4.76 -4.06
C SER A 17 2.21 -5.48 -4.81
N GLY A 18 2.46 -5.12 -6.07
CA GLY A 18 3.44 -5.78 -6.91
C GLY A 18 3.18 -7.29 -6.98
N ILE A 19 4.20 -8.07 -6.72
CA ILE A 19 4.13 -9.54 -6.70
C ILE A 19 3.82 -10.13 -5.32
N GLY A 20 3.46 -9.29 -4.31
CA GLY A 20 3.08 -9.76 -2.97
C GLY A 20 4.24 -9.92 -1.99
N ALA A 21 5.16 -8.95 -1.95
CA ALA A 21 6.31 -9.00 -1.04
C ALA A 21 5.90 -8.95 0.44
N ILE A 22 4.85 -8.21 0.77
CA ILE A 22 4.34 -8.07 2.14
C ILE A 22 3.69 -9.37 2.61
N GLU A 23 2.86 -9.97 1.77
CA GLU A 23 2.22 -11.26 1.99
C GLU A 23 3.27 -12.34 2.24
N TYR A 24 4.30 -12.37 1.41
CA TYR A 24 5.43 -13.29 1.57
C TYR A 24 6.20 -13.04 2.88
N ALA A 25 6.42 -11.79 3.25
CA ALA A 25 7.07 -11.45 4.51
C ALA A 25 6.27 -11.96 5.72
N LEU A 26 4.94 -11.79 5.71
CA LEU A 26 4.07 -12.31 6.77
C LEU A 26 4.08 -13.84 6.84
N GLN A 27 4.11 -14.52 5.68
CA GLN A 27 4.26 -15.98 5.61
C GLN A 27 5.59 -16.43 6.22
N ARG A 28 6.70 -15.77 5.86
CA ARG A 28 8.03 -16.08 6.43
C ARG A 28 8.11 -15.87 7.93
N LEU A 29 7.43 -14.85 8.43
CA LEU A 29 7.31 -14.57 9.87
C LEU A 29 6.31 -15.50 10.57
N LYS A 30 5.66 -16.44 9.86
CA LYS A 30 4.62 -17.33 10.36
C LYS A 30 3.45 -16.60 11.02
N LEU A 31 3.17 -15.38 10.56
CA LEU A 31 2.04 -14.58 11.00
C LEU A 31 0.80 -14.94 10.17
N LYS A 32 -0.20 -15.50 10.84
CA LYS A 32 -1.48 -15.82 10.18
C LYS A 32 -2.13 -14.55 9.67
N HIS A 33 -2.42 -14.50 8.37
CA HIS A 33 -3.09 -13.37 7.75
C HIS A 33 -4.09 -13.82 6.70
N ARG A 34 -5.02 -12.95 6.38
CA ARG A 34 -5.98 -13.06 5.28
C ARG A 34 -5.96 -11.77 4.49
N ILE A 35 -5.79 -11.88 3.20
CA ILE A 35 -5.85 -10.76 2.28
C ILE A 35 -7.31 -10.36 2.14
N ILE A 36 -7.60 -9.09 2.44
CA ILE A 36 -8.94 -8.50 2.33
C ILE A 36 -9.08 -7.77 1.00
N PHE A 37 -8.04 -7.06 0.59
CA PHE A 37 -7.88 -6.51 -0.75
C PHE A 37 -6.40 -6.35 -1.08
N ALA A 38 -6.10 -6.35 -2.36
CA ALA A 38 -4.79 -6.02 -2.90
C ALA A 38 -4.95 -5.36 -4.28
N GLY A 39 -3.93 -4.68 -4.76
CA GLY A 39 -4.01 -4.10 -6.09
C GLY A 39 -2.70 -3.52 -6.60
N ASP A 40 -2.57 -3.60 -7.91
CA ASP A 40 -1.46 -3.02 -8.67
C ASP A 40 -1.92 -2.75 -10.11
N VAL A 41 -1.35 -1.72 -10.74
CA VAL A 41 -1.68 -1.35 -12.12
C VAL A 41 -1.05 -2.29 -13.15
N ASP A 42 0.01 -3.00 -12.79
CA ASP A 42 0.72 -3.90 -13.70
C ASP A 42 0.01 -5.26 -13.78
N ALA A 43 -0.47 -5.60 -14.98
CA ALA A 43 -1.14 -6.88 -15.26
C ALA A 43 -0.23 -8.10 -15.01
N ASN A 44 1.10 -7.98 -15.16
CA ASN A 44 2.02 -9.06 -14.84
C ASN A 44 2.14 -9.26 -13.33
N CYS A 45 2.10 -8.18 -12.55
CA CYS A 45 2.00 -8.24 -11.10
C CYS A 45 0.72 -8.96 -10.68
N LYS A 46 -0.45 -8.58 -11.25
CA LYS A 46 -1.72 -9.28 -11.01
C LYS A 46 -1.60 -10.78 -11.27
N LYS A 47 -1.10 -11.16 -12.45
CA LYS A 47 -0.93 -12.56 -12.82
C LYS A 47 -0.06 -13.33 -11.83
N SER A 48 1.07 -12.75 -11.43
CA SER A 48 1.98 -13.35 -10.47
C SER A 48 1.33 -13.45 -9.08
N TYR A 49 0.61 -12.40 -8.66
CA TYR A 49 -0.05 -12.35 -7.36
C TYR A 49 -1.11 -13.45 -7.23
N PHE A 50 -1.99 -13.58 -8.23
CA PHE A 50 -3.04 -14.61 -8.25
C PHE A 50 -2.49 -16.04 -8.35
N ALA A 51 -1.29 -16.23 -8.90
CA ALA A 51 -0.62 -17.54 -8.92
C ALA A 51 -0.07 -17.96 -7.55
N ASN A 52 0.16 -17.01 -6.63
CA ASN A 52 0.84 -17.27 -5.37
C ASN A 52 -0.05 -17.07 -4.13
N TYR A 53 -1.14 -16.30 -4.23
CA TYR A 53 -1.96 -15.92 -3.10
C TYR A 53 -3.45 -16.17 -3.37
N ASP A 54 -4.17 -16.53 -2.32
CA ASP A 54 -5.62 -16.72 -2.37
C ASP A 54 -6.31 -15.35 -2.18
N ILE A 55 -6.80 -14.80 -3.28
CA ILE A 55 -7.57 -13.55 -3.35
C ILE A 55 -8.66 -13.69 -4.41
N LYS A 56 -9.82 -13.11 -4.15
CA LYS A 56 -10.90 -13.07 -5.11
C LYS A 56 -10.71 -11.93 -6.11
N GLU A 57 -11.21 -12.10 -7.34
CA GLU A 57 -11.15 -11.06 -8.37
C GLU A 57 -11.81 -9.75 -7.92
N GLU A 58 -12.91 -9.82 -7.17
CA GLU A 58 -13.66 -8.67 -6.64
C GLU A 58 -12.91 -7.87 -5.56
N ASP A 59 -11.87 -8.47 -4.96
CA ASP A 59 -11.01 -7.87 -3.93
C ASP A 59 -9.67 -7.36 -4.50
N TRP A 60 -9.47 -7.53 -5.81
CA TRP A 60 -8.35 -6.93 -6.53
C TRP A 60 -8.76 -5.61 -7.19
N PHE A 61 -7.93 -4.59 -7.07
CA PHE A 61 -8.08 -3.35 -7.82
C PHE A 61 -6.86 -3.08 -8.72
N GLU A 62 -7.08 -2.49 -9.89
CA GLU A 62 -6.02 -2.19 -10.85
C GLU A 62 -5.52 -0.75 -10.71
N ASP A 63 -6.40 0.20 -10.44
CA ASP A 63 -6.05 1.61 -10.31
C ASP A 63 -6.47 2.15 -8.93
N ALA A 64 -5.47 2.56 -8.14
CA ALA A 64 -5.70 3.14 -6.82
C ALA A 64 -6.63 4.36 -6.87
N ARG A 65 -6.62 5.13 -7.97
CA ARG A 65 -7.42 6.35 -8.14
C ARG A 65 -8.92 6.07 -8.28
N THR A 66 -9.28 4.91 -8.78
CA THR A 66 -10.68 4.48 -8.96
C THR A 66 -11.15 3.49 -7.90
N PHE A 67 -10.25 3.02 -7.05
CA PHE A 67 -10.55 2.05 -6.02
C PHE A 67 -11.42 2.65 -4.92
N ASP A 68 -12.61 2.10 -4.71
CA ASP A 68 -13.52 2.45 -3.61
C ASP A 68 -13.29 1.49 -2.44
N ALA A 69 -12.58 1.97 -1.42
CA ALA A 69 -12.24 1.17 -0.25
C ALA A 69 -13.27 1.27 0.89
N ARG A 70 -14.33 2.07 0.75
CA ARG A 70 -15.34 2.31 1.80
C ARG A 70 -16.04 1.02 2.26
N LYS A 71 -16.22 0.06 1.35
CA LYS A 71 -16.82 -1.26 1.67
C LYS A 71 -15.99 -2.06 2.70
N TYR A 72 -14.69 -1.74 2.85
CA TYR A 72 -13.80 -2.42 3.78
C TYR A 72 -13.60 -1.69 5.11
N LYS A 73 -14.40 -0.66 5.38
CA LYS A 73 -14.31 0.12 6.63
C LYS A 73 -14.37 -0.79 7.87
N GLY A 74 -13.38 -0.63 8.77
CA GLY A 74 -13.27 -1.42 10.00
C GLY A 74 -12.88 -2.88 9.81
N GLN A 75 -12.60 -3.30 8.57
CA GLN A 75 -12.24 -4.68 8.26
C GLN A 75 -10.73 -4.91 8.14
N ILE A 76 -9.91 -3.88 8.23
CA ILE A 76 -8.45 -3.95 8.03
C ILE A 76 -7.75 -3.81 9.38
N ASP A 77 -6.90 -4.78 9.70
CA ASP A 77 -6.00 -4.69 10.85
C ASP A 77 -4.67 -4.04 10.46
N LEU A 78 -4.14 -4.40 9.29
CA LEU A 78 -2.90 -3.85 8.73
C LEU A 78 -3.10 -3.43 7.28
N LEU A 79 -2.81 -2.16 6.98
CA LEU A 79 -2.74 -1.62 5.62
C LEU A 79 -1.28 -1.33 5.28
N VAL A 80 -0.80 -1.87 4.16
CA VAL A 80 0.57 -1.59 3.69
C VAL A 80 0.54 -1.09 2.26
N GLY A 81 1.39 -0.10 1.96
CA GLY A 81 1.56 0.37 0.60
C GLY A 81 2.86 1.14 0.40
N GLY A 82 3.41 1.06 -0.80
CA GLY A 82 4.58 1.79 -1.25
C GLY A 82 4.26 2.52 -2.54
N ALA A 83 3.73 3.74 -2.47
CA ALA A 83 3.38 4.49 -3.67
C ALA A 83 4.62 4.79 -4.52
N PRO A 84 4.58 4.57 -5.84
CA PRO A 84 5.68 4.92 -6.74
C PRO A 84 6.09 6.39 -6.60
N CYS A 85 7.39 6.62 -6.46
CA CYS A 85 7.97 7.92 -6.19
C CYS A 85 8.16 8.77 -7.47
N GLN A 86 7.37 8.57 -8.52
CA GLN A 86 7.54 9.26 -9.81
C GLN A 86 7.38 10.78 -9.70
N ALA A 87 6.59 11.28 -8.78
CA ALA A 87 6.42 12.73 -8.55
C ALA A 87 7.63 13.38 -7.84
N PHE A 88 8.52 12.59 -7.26
CA PHE A 88 9.68 13.04 -6.51
C PHE A 88 11.01 12.71 -7.19
N SER A 89 10.99 12.12 -8.41
CA SER A 89 12.21 11.83 -9.14
C SER A 89 12.77 13.12 -9.75
N MET A 90 14.08 13.32 -9.61
CA MET A 90 14.83 14.52 -10.03
C MET A 90 14.86 14.76 -11.55
N VAL A 91 14.20 13.96 -12.37
CA VAL A 91 14.25 14.01 -13.85
C VAL A 91 13.02 14.69 -14.46
N GLY A 92 11.98 14.95 -13.71
CA GLY A 92 10.78 15.67 -14.17
C GLY A 92 10.81 17.14 -13.77
N LYS A 93 10.47 18.05 -14.68
CA LYS A 93 10.30 19.48 -14.43
C LYS A 93 9.64 19.69 -13.06
N ARG A 94 10.19 20.59 -12.25
CA ARG A 94 9.65 21.07 -10.97
C ARG A 94 8.21 21.56 -11.12
N LEU A 95 7.25 20.64 -11.25
CA LEU A 95 5.84 20.91 -11.12
C LEU A 95 5.54 20.87 -9.63
N GLY A 96 5.16 22.03 -9.10
CA GLY A 96 5.00 22.25 -7.67
C GLY A 96 3.88 21.42 -7.03
N PHE A 97 3.57 21.71 -5.77
CA PHE A 97 2.56 21.09 -4.92
C PHE A 97 1.17 20.86 -5.57
N GLU A 98 0.86 21.51 -6.69
CA GLU A 98 -0.40 21.28 -7.40
C GLU A 98 -0.46 19.91 -8.08
N ASP A 99 0.69 19.38 -8.53
CA ASP A 99 0.77 18.02 -9.08
C ASP A 99 0.79 16.97 -7.96
N ALA A 100 1.16 17.36 -6.75
CA ALA A 100 1.14 16.50 -5.56
C ALA A 100 -0.28 16.10 -5.14
N ARG A 101 -1.31 16.88 -5.45
CA ARG A 101 -2.72 16.53 -5.17
C ARG A 101 -3.22 15.34 -5.99
N GLY A 102 -2.55 15.02 -7.10
CA GLY A 102 -2.81 13.83 -7.91
C GLY A 102 -1.85 12.67 -7.64
N THR A 103 -1.00 12.73 -6.62
CA THR A 103 -0.02 11.69 -6.36
C THR A 103 -0.65 10.45 -5.73
N LEU A 104 -0.12 9.29 -6.03
CA LEU A 104 -0.57 8.02 -5.47
C LEU A 104 -0.43 7.94 -3.93
N PHE A 105 0.37 8.82 -3.33
CA PHE A 105 0.41 9.01 -1.87
C PHE A 105 -0.96 9.46 -1.32
N TYR A 106 -1.61 10.43 -1.97
CA TYR A 106 -2.94 10.88 -1.52
C TYR A 106 -4.00 9.79 -1.67
N GLU A 107 -3.86 8.91 -2.66
CA GLU A 107 -4.72 7.74 -2.77
C GLU A 107 -4.52 6.78 -1.60
N PHE A 108 -3.27 6.57 -1.17
CA PHE A 108 -2.99 5.78 0.02
C PHE A 108 -3.63 6.40 1.28
N THR A 109 -3.47 7.71 1.47
CA THR A 109 -4.09 8.41 2.61
C THR A 109 -5.61 8.40 2.54
N ARG A 110 -6.20 8.50 1.34
CA ARG A 110 -7.65 8.36 1.15
C ARG A 110 -8.12 6.97 1.59
N VAL A 111 -7.43 5.93 1.18
CA VAL A 111 -7.76 4.54 1.57
C VAL A 111 -7.61 4.34 3.09
N ILE A 112 -6.61 4.95 3.76
CA ILE A 112 -6.53 4.96 5.23
C ILE A 112 -7.82 5.56 5.82
N LYS A 113 -8.24 6.71 5.32
CA LYS A 113 -9.44 7.41 5.80
C LYS A 113 -10.71 6.60 5.58
N GLU A 114 -10.82 5.93 4.44
CA GLU A 114 -11.99 5.11 4.08
C GLU A 114 -12.05 3.81 4.88
N THR A 115 -10.92 3.12 5.05
CA THR A 115 -10.88 1.79 5.70
C THR A 115 -10.70 1.84 7.21
N GLN A 116 -10.09 2.91 7.74
CA GLN A 116 -9.77 3.08 9.16
C GLN A 116 -9.01 1.86 9.72
N PRO A 117 -7.84 1.51 9.17
CA PRO A 117 -7.08 0.37 9.62
C PRO A 117 -6.54 0.60 11.04
N LYS A 118 -6.26 -0.48 11.79
CA LYS A 118 -5.64 -0.36 13.12
C LYS A 118 -4.19 0.10 13.06
N VAL A 119 -3.47 -0.36 12.03
CA VAL A 119 -2.07 0.01 11.76
C VAL A 119 -1.91 0.18 10.26
N PHE A 120 -1.10 1.14 9.86
CA PHE A 120 -0.64 1.23 8.48
C PHE A 120 0.87 1.37 8.41
N ILE A 121 1.44 0.89 7.31
CA ILE A 121 2.86 1.04 6.96
C ILE A 121 2.93 1.63 5.57
N PHE A 122 3.60 2.77 5.45
CA PHE A 122 3.89 3.39 4.16
C PHE A 122 5.39 3.24 3.87
N GLU A 123 5.72 2.53 2.80
CA GLU A 123 7.08 2.33 2.32
C GLU A 123 7.40 3.36 1.26
N ASN A 124 8.60 3.93 1.30
CA ASN A 124 9.09 4.81 0.24
C ASN A 124 10.63 4.88 0.23
N VAL A 125 11.17 5.47 -0.84
CA VAL A 125 12.61 5.61 -1.00
C VAL A 125 13.21 6.64 -0.05
N LYS A 126 14.46 6.40 0.39
CA LYS A 126 15.20 7.31 1.29
C LYS A 126 15.25 8.76 0.77
N GLY A 127 15.26 8.95 -0.56
CA GLY A 127 15.27 10.27 -1.19
C GLY A 127 14.09 11.16 -0.79
N LEU A 128 12.96 10.59 -0.37
CA LEU A 128 11.79 11.33 0.09
C LEU A 128 12.10 12.23 1.30
N ILE A 129 12.94 11.76 2.22
CA ILE A 129 13.32 12.49 3.44
C ILE A 129 14.02 13.81 3.11
N ASN A 130 14.84 13.80 2.05
CA ASN A 130 15.64 14.97 1.63
C ASN A 130 14.99 15.78 0.50
N HIS A 131 13.86 15.30 -0.04
CA HIS A 131 13.17 15.96 -1.13
C HIS A 131 12.71 17.36 -0.71
N ASP A 132 12.95 18.35 -1.58
CA ASP A 132 12.61 19.76 -1.33
C ASP A 132 13.09 20.27 0.05
N LYS A 133 14.36 19.96 0.41
CA LYS A 133 14.97 20.32 1.70
C LYS A 133 14.18 19.79 2.92
N GLY A 134 13.54 18.64 2.78
CA GLY A 134 12.75 17.99 3.83
C GLY A 134 11.29 18.46 3.92
N ARG A 135 10.88 19.47 3.17
CA ARG A 135 9.49 20.00 3.22
C ARG A 135 8.46 18.96 2.82
N THR A 136 8.77 18.14 1.84
CA THR A 136 7.85 17.08 1.40
C THR A 136 7.53 16.11 2.52
N TRP A 137 8.53 15.68 3.27
CA TRP A 137 8.35 14.79 4.41
C TRP A 137 7.49 15.42 5.53
N MET A 138 7.66 16.72 5.76
CA MET A 138 6.88 17.44 6.80
C MET A 138 5.39 17.60 6.44
N VAL A 139 5.03 17.47 5.16
CA VAL A 139 3.64 17.62 4.68
C VAL A 139 2.93 16.26 4.57
N MET A 140 3.68 15.17 4.51
CA MET A 140 3.17 13.79 4.49
C MET A 140 2.84 13.29 5.88
#